data_f0f9633e22be4b18a337795bb830b515
#
_entry.id   f0f9633e22be4b18a337795bb830b515
#
_cell.length_a   1.000
_cell.length_b   1.000
_cell.length_c   1.000
_cell.angle_alpha   90.00
_cell.angle_beta   90.00
_cell.angle_gamma   90.00
#
_symmetry.space_group_name_H-M   'P 1'
#
loop_
_entity.id
_entity.type
_entity.pdbx_description
1 polymer ?
#
loop_
_entity_poly.entity_id
_entity_poly.type
_entity_poly.pdbx_seq_one_letter_code
_entity_poly.pdbx_strand_id
1 'polypeptide(L)'
;IGTASVVVTGKNHLSGSRTVTFPIEKADISSTEIAVKNATFTGSAVKSGVDVRLGNVTLKEGTHYTLSYKNNVNAGTAQVTISGKGSLEGAVTKSFTIAKADISKASISASGTYAPDDVKIGINAKFGNYTLKSSDYSFAAPTAAGEQTLTISGNGNFSGKTTVKCNVAKADIANAKSSLSLSTDGKGYTVTIIYDGVLLTQDKDYKVAVTESATGVSAVITGIGNYGGTLTISGISNELEAFENAVVTIGKVTYNGTAQLPSVTVKIGSVTLKSGTDYILSAYDNTNAGTATAVITGKGKYEGAEKKTQFK
;
A
#
# COMPACT_ATOMS: atom_id res chain seq x y z
N ILE A 1 6.92 54.03 -39.15
CA ILE A 1 8.19 54.51 -38.62
C ILE A 1 9.08 54.92 -39.78
N GLY A 2 9.73 56.02 -39.67
CA GLY A 2 10.60 56.56 -40.68
C GLY A 2 10.42 58.07 -40.82
N THR A 3 10.70 58.58 -41.96
CA THR A 3 10.55 60.03 -42.25
C THR A 3 9.28 60.26 -43.12
N ALA A 4 8.38 61.05 -42.60
CA ALA A 4 7.21 61.54 -43.34
C ALA A 4 7.50 62.93 -43.92
N SER A 5 6.79 63.30 -44.99
CA SER A 5 6.91 64.60 -45.60
C SER A 5 5.56 65.28 -45.79
N VAL A 6 5.54 66.58 -45.60
CA VAL A 6 4.41 67.42 -45.88
C VAL A 6 4.85 68.41 -46.97
N VAL A 7 4.07 68.50 -48.04
CA VAL A 7 4.29 69.46 -49.11
C VAL A 7 3.31 70.62 -48.89
N VAL A 8 3.86 71.76 -48.62
CA VAL A 8 3.09 73.01 -48.51
C VAL A 8 3.15 73.69 -49.86
N THR A 9 1.99 73.88 -50.57
CA THR A 9 1.87 74.49 -51.85
C THR A 9 1.20 75.86 -51.70
N GLY A 10 1.81 76.83 -52.31
CA GLY A 10 1.27 78.22 -52.37
C GLY A 10 -0.04 78.24 -53.14
N LYS A 11 -0.99 79.07 -52.66
CA LYS A 11 -2.30 79.27 -53.26
C LYS A 11 -2.62 80.73 -53.44
N ASN A 12 -3.36 81.08 -54.45
CA ASN A 12 -3.76 82.46 -54.88
C ASN A 12 -2.53 83.34 -55.27
N HIS A 13 -2.10 84.27 -54.46
CA HIS A 13 -1.00 85.20 -54.72
C HIS A 13 0.40 84.64 -54.34
N LEU A 14 0.48 83.47 -53.83
CA LEU A 14 1.72 82.75 -53.49
C LEU A 14 1.93 81.59 -54.49
N SER A 15 3.11 81.48 -55.04
CA SER A 15 3.48 80.37 -55.96
C SER A 15 4.60 79.54 -55.39
N GLY A 16 4.71 78.27 -55.86
CA GLY A 16 5.73 77.35 -55.47
C GLY A 16 5.29 76.36 -54.38
N SER A 17 6.10 75.41 -54.12
CA SER A 17 5.89 74.40 -53.08
C SER A 17 7.15 74.21 -52.25
N ARG A 18 6.99 73.84 -50.94
CA ARG A 18 8.08 73.49 -50.03
C ARG A 18 7.74 72.16 -49.35
N THR A 19 8.71 71.24 -49.38
CA THR A 19 8.61 69.98 -48.69
C THR A 19 9.27 70.13 -47.33
N VAL A 20 8.57 69.71 -46.27
CA VAL A 20 9.09 69.62 -44.88
C VAL A 20 9.01 68.17 -44.43
N THR A 21 10.08 67.64 -43.91
CA THR A 21 10.14 66.30 -43.42
C THR A 21 10.10 66.27 -41.87
N PHE A 22 9.51 65.23 -41.29
CA PHE A 22 9.50 64.97 -39.85
C PHE A 22 9.60 63.48 -39.59
N PRO A 23 10.24 63.04 -38.41
CA PRO A 23 10.35 61.66 -38.05
C PRO A 23 9.02 61.16 -37.49
N ILE A 24 8.69 59.90 -37.80
CA ILE A 24 7.68 59.10 -37.08
C ILE A 24 8.45 58.10 -36.24
N GLU A 25 8.47 58.34 -34.94
CA GLU A 25 9.19 57.51 -33.97
C GLU A 25 8.36 56.31 -33.52
N LYS A 26 9.01 55.33 -32.87
CA LYS A 26 8.34 54.20 -32.22
C LYS A 26 7.54 54.68 -31.03
N ALA A 27 6.40 54.07 -30.79
CA ALA A 27 5.68 54.25 -29.55
C ALA A 27 6.20 53.27 -28.46
N ASP A 28 6.31 53.73 -27.23
CA ASP A 28 6.66 52.84 -26.10
C ASP A 28 5.40 51.99 -25.77
N ILE A 29 5.59 50.66 -25.65
CA ILE A 29 4.53 49.73 -25.31
C ILE A 29 3.93 50.02 -23.91
N SER A 30 4.65 50.69 -23.03
CA SER A 30 4.15 51.16 -21.74
C SER A 30 3.01 52.15 -21.83
N SER A 31 2.88 52.85 -22.97
CA SER A 31 1.78 53.78 -23.23
C SER A 31 0.49 53.09 -23.71
N THR A 32 0.49 51.76 -23.85
CA THR A 32 -0.67 50.98 -24.31
C THR A 32 -1.51 50.51 -23.12
N GLU A 33 -2.79 50.27 -23.38
CA GLU A 33 -3.70 49.59 -22.47
C GLU A 33 -3.45 48.08 -22.55
N ILE A 34 -3.04 47.45 -21.44
CA ILE A 34 -2.73 46.03 -21.37
C ILE A 34 -3.63 45.36 -20.35
N ALA A 35 -4.49 44.45 -20.80
CA ALA A 35 -5.32 43.59 -19.99
C ALA A 35 -4.78 42.14 -20.05
N VAL A 36 -4.56 41.52 -18.90
CA VAL A 36 -4.11 40.13 -18.77
C VAL A 36 -5.18 39.34 -18.05
N LYS A 37 -5.62 38.21 -18.63
CA LYS A 37 -6.65 37.34 -18.04
C LYS A 37 -6.03 36.37 -17.07
N ASN A 38 -6.75 36.09 -15.97
CA ASN A 38 -6.42 34.98 -15.10
C ASN A 38 -6.68 33.64 -15.82
N ALA A 39 -6.04 32.58 -15.32
CA ALA A 39 -6.16 31.24 -15.90
C ALA A 39 -6.35 30.20 -14.78
N THR A 40 -6.56 28.96 -15.17
CA THR A 40 -6.63 27.81 -14.24
C THR A 40 -5.52 26.84 -14.60
N PHE A 41 -4.99 26.12 -13.62
CA PHE A 41 -4.00 25.08 -13.81
C PHE A 41 -4.51 24.00 -14.78
N THR A 42 -3.66 23.63 -15.74
CA THR A 42 -3.98 22.65 -16.79
C THR A 42 -3.08 21.42 -16.82
N GLY A 43 -2.07 21.39 -15.93
CA GLY A 43 -1.02 20.35 -15.92
C GLY A 43 0.18 20.69 -16.82
N SER A 44 0.15 21.81 -17.54
CA SER A 44 1.23 22.28 -18.43
C SER A 44 1.38 23.79 -18.34
N ALA A 45 2.38 24.33 -19.03
CA ALA A 45 2.58 25.79 -19.06
C ALA A 45 1.36 26.53 -19.61
N VAL A 46 0.81 27.43 -18.81
CA VAL A 46 -0.37 28.22 -19.13
C VAL A 46 0.05 29.48 -19.85
N LYS A 47 -0.55 29.73 -21.00
CA LYS A 47 -0.45 31.02 -21.72
C LYS A 47 -1.74 31.82 -21.47
N SER A 48 -1.64 32.84 -20.62
CA SER A 48 -2.77 33.74 -20.36
C SER A 48 -3.14 34.55 -21.60
N GLY A 49 -4.42 34.84 -21.76
CA GLY A 49 -4.87 35.80 -22.81
C GLY A 49 -4.40 37.19 -22.44
N VAL A 50 -3.79 37.89 -23.41
CA VAL A 50 -3.31 39.27 -23.30
C VAL A 50 -3.96 40.11 -24.39
N ASP A 51 -4.68 41.15 -23.97
CA ASP A 51 -5.27 42.15 -24.86
C ASP A 51 -4.46 43.44 -24.75
N VAL A 52 -3.92 43.93 -25.88
CA VAL A 52 -3.12 45.15 -25.92
C VAL A 52 -3.76 46.15 -26.92
N ARG A 53 -3.95 47.40 -26.48
CA ARG A 53 -4.57 48.46 -27.31
C ARG A 53 -3.76 49.74 -27.25
N LEU A 54 -3.62 50.39 -28.38
CA LEU A 54 -3.10 51.74 -28.51
C LEU A 54 -4.22 52.66 -29.03
N GLY A 55 -4.83 53.42 -28.12
CA GLY A 55 -6.08 54.13 -28.42
C GLY A 55 -7.16 53.17 -28.88
N ASN A 56 -7.75 53.42 -30.04
CA ASN A 56 -8.80 52.57 -30.62
C ASN A 56 -8.27 51.36 -31.42
N VAL A 57 -6.93 51.19 -31.50
CA VAL A 57 -6.31 50.11 -32.31
C VAL A 57 -5.97 48.92 -31.42
N THR A 58 -6.54 47.74 -31.73
CA THR A 58 -6.12 46.48 -31.13
C THR A 58 -4.83 46.01 -31.78
N LEU A 59 -3.81 45.77 -30.95
CA LEU A 59 -2.51 45.32 -31.42
C LEU A 59 -2.47 43.77 -31.49
N LYS A 60 -1.64 43.25 -32.40
CA LYS A 60 -1.56 41.80 -32.68
C LYS A 60 -0.20 41.24 -32.21
N GLU A 61 -0.24 40.14 -31.44
CA GLU A 61 0.95 39.36 -31.10
C GLU A 61 1.67 38.90 -32.38
N GLY A 62 3.01 38.85 -32.32
CA GLY A 62 3.86 38.50 -33.44
C GLY A 62 4.13 39.66 -34.43
N THR A 63 3.21 40.63 -34.56
CA THR A 63 3.34 41.80 -35.41
C THR A 63 3.78 43.02 -34.63
N HIS A 64 3.07 43.37 -33.54
CA HIS A 64 3.26 44.61 -32.80
C HIS A 64 3.96 44.34 -31.42
N TYR A 65 3.85 43.13 -30.91
CA TYR A 65 4.51 42.73 -29.67
C TYR A 65 4.78 41.24 -29.65
N THR A 66 5.60 40.76 -28.67
CA THR A 66 5.84 39.37 -28.34
C THR A 66 5.56 39.14 -26.86
N LEU A 67 5.23 37.88 -26.49
CA LEU A 67 4.94 37.46 -25.13
C LEU A 67 6.00 36.49 -24.63
N SER A 68 6.46 36.68 -23.40
CA SER A 68 7.23 35.69 -22.66
C SER A 68 6.64 35.51 -21.27
N TYR A 69 6.66 34.27 -20.76
CA TYR A 69 6.00 33.92 -19.51
C TYR A 69 7.01 33.40 -18.48
N LYS A 70 6.75 33.67 -17.21
CA LYS A 70 7.53 33.19 -16.08
C LYS A 70 6.59 32.68 -14.99
N ASN A 71 6.98 31.56 -14.32
CA ASN A 71 6.20 30.91 -13.26
C ASN A 71 4.79 30.49 -13.68
N ASN A 72 4.60 30.17 -14.97
CA ASN A 72 3.29 29.90 -15.57
C ASN A 72 2.91 28.41 -15.66
N VAL A 73 3.53 27.54 -14.82
CA VAL A 73 3.25 26.10 -14.81
C VAL A 73 2.32 25.72 -13.65
N ASN A 74 2.57 26.26 -12.46
CA ASN A 74 1.85 25.89 -11.24
C ASN A 74 0.79 26.95 -10.87
N ALA A 75 -0.20 26.55 -10.08
CA ALA A 75 -1.16 27.46 -9.46
C ALA A 75 -0.44 28.50 -8.58
N GLY A 76 -0.89 29.75 -8.65
CA GLY A 76 -0.27 30.87 -7.96
C GLY A 76 -0.10 32.09 -8.86
N THR A 77 0.85 32.95 -8.54
CA THR A 77 1.14 34.16 -9.32
C THR A 77 2.15 33.89 -10.42
N ALA A 78 1.77 34.10 -11.64
CA ALA A 78 2.60 34.04 -12.84
C ALA A 78 2.81 35.44 -13.42
N GLN A 79 3.76 35.57 -14.33
CA GLN A 79 4.10 36.84 -14.99
C GLN A 79 4.11 36.63 -16.51
N VAL A 80 3.70 37.68 -17.22
CA VAL A 80 3.87 37.80 -18.63
C VAL A 80 4.60 39.14 -18.96
N THR A 81 5.63 39.04 -19.78
CA THR A 81 6.34 40.22 -20.29
C THR A 81 5.91 40.43 -21.73
N ILE A 82 5.40 41.61 -22.02
CA ILE A 82 4.95 42.08 -23.31
C ILE A 82 6.07 42.98 -23.84
N SER A 83 6.73 42.59 -24.91
CA SER A 83 7.84 43.34 -25.53
C SER A 83 7.41 43.91 -26.88
N GLY A 84 7.57 45.21 -27.06
CA GLY A 84 7.24 45.90 -28.30
C GLY A 84 8.01 45.36 -29.49
N LYS A 85 7.37 45.35 -30.67
CA LYS A 85 7.92 44.89 -31.94
C LYS A 85 7.43 45.78 -33.07
N GLY A 86 8.23 45.92 -34.12
CA GLY A 86 7.85 46.75 -35.31
C GLY A 86 7.82 48.24 -34.97
N SER A 87 6.62 48.80 -34.94
CA SER A 87 6.37 50.20 -34.59
C SER A 87 6.30 50.49 -33.11
N LEU A 88 6.47 49.48 -32.28
CA LEU A 88 6.53 49.61 -30.83
C LEU A 88 7.92 49.23 -30.30
N GLU A 89 8.30 49.82 -29.14
CA GLU A 89 9.52 49.50 -28.42
C GLU A 89 9.23 49.35 -26.90
N GLY A 90 10.26 49.03 -26.12
CA GLY A 90 10.14 48.83 -24.68
C GLY A 90 9.52 47.49 -24.30
N ALA A 91 9.33 47.27 -23.00
CA ALA A 91 8.70 46.06 -22.43
C ALA A 91 7.94 46.37 -21.15
N VAL A 92 6.82 45.70 -20.96
CA VAL A 92 6.00 45.77 -19.72
C VAL A 92 5.75 44.39 -19.19
N THR A 93 5.97 44.21 -17.89
CA THR A 93 5.66 42.96 -17.20
C THR A 93 4.38 43.10 -16.37
N LYS A 94 3.44 42.18 -16.54
CA LYS A 94 2.21 42.09 -15.78
C LYS A 94 2.09 40.74 -15.09
N SER A 95 1.51 40.75 -13.88
CA SER A 95 1.20 39.51 -13.15
C SER A 95 -0.22 39.04 -13.47
N PHE A 96 -0.43 37.75 -13.43
CA PHE A 96 -1.75 37.13 -13.50
C PHE A 96 -1.84 35.92 -12.54
N THR A 97 -3.05 35.53 -12.16
CA THR A 97 -3.27 34.39 -11.26
C THR A 97 -3.59 33.14 -12.07
N ILE A 98 -2.90 32.04 -11.73
CA ILE A 98 -3.29 30.70 -12.12
C ILE A 98 -4.04 30.08 -10.94
N ALA A 99 -5.36 29.93 -11.07
CA ALA A 99 -6.20 29.31 -10.06
C ALA A 99 -5.92 27.80 -9.98
N LYS A 100 -6.13 27.20 -8.81
CA LYS A 100 -6.07 25.76 -8.64
C LYS A 100 -7.16 25.07 -9.47
N ALA A 101 -6.85 23.88 -9.99
CA ALA A 101 -7.84 23.03 -10.64
C ALA A 101 -8.69 22.30 -9.58
N ASP A 102 -9.94 22.02 -9.90
CA ASP A 102 -10.81 21.22 -9.06
C ASP A 102 -10.46 19.72 -9.21
N ILE A 103 -10.07 19.07 -8.12
CA ILE A 103 -9.67 17.67 -8.11
C ILE A 103 -10.82 16.72 -8.49
N SER A 104 -12.07 17.15 -8.34
CA SER A 104 -13.24 16.36 -8.75
C SER A 104 -13.32 16.11 -10.27
N LYS A 105 -12.56 16.89 -11.05
CA LYS A 105 -12.43 16.71 -12.50
C LYS A 105 -11.30 15.77 -12.92
N ALA A 106 -10.52 15.27 -11.95
CA ALA A 106 -9.51 14.25 -12.22
C ALA A 106 -10.14 12.86 -12.32
N SER A 107 -9.59 12.01 -13.19
CA SER A 107 -9.88 10.59 -13.20
C SER A 107 -9.03 9.91 -12.15
N ILE A 108 -9.67 9.34 -11.12
CA ILE A 108 -8.98 8.74 -9.98
C ILE A 108 -9.47 7.31 -9.79
N SER A 109 -8.53 6.36 -9.64
CA SER A 109 -8.79 4.99 -9.21
C SER A 109 -7.92 4.65 -8.01
N ALA A 110 -8.42 3.79 -7.14
CA ALA A 110 -7.74 3.36 -5.93
C ALA A 110 -7.85 1.85 -5.74
N SER A 111 -6.78 1.24 -5.27
CA SER A 111 -6.75 -0.15 -4.82
C SER A 111 -5.89 -0.26 -3.58
N GLY A 112 -6.10 -1.30 -2.76
CA GLY A 112 -5.33 -1.47 -1.55
C GLY A 112 -5.14 -2.93 -1.18
N THR A 113 -4.23 -3.15 -0.23
CA THR A 113 -4.01 -4.43 0.43
C THR A 113 -3.95 -4.19 1.93
N TYR A 114 -4.70 -4.96 2.67
CA TYR A 114 -4.70 -4.88 4.13
C TYR A 114 -3.37 -5.40 4.70
N ALA A 115 -2.84 -4.65 5.65
CA ALA A 115 -1.82 -5.09 6.57
C ALA A 115 -2.20 -4.59 7.98
N PRO A 116 -1.88 -5.30 9.06
CA PRO A 116 -2.38 -4.98 10.40
C PRO A 116 -2.07 -3.55 10.88
N ASP A 117 -0.88 -3.07 10.59
CA ASP A 117 -0.39 -1.76 11.06
C ASP A 117 -0.45 -0.67 9.99
N ASP A 118 -0.63 -1.01 8.71
CA ASP A 118 -0.58 -0.05 7.61
C ASP A 118 -1.24 -0.59 6.34
N VAL A 119 -2.48 -0.21 6.10
CA VAL A 119 -3.18 -0.53 4.85
C VAL A 119 -2.52 0.18 3.67
N LYS A 120 -1.91 -0.58 2.78
CA LYS A 120 -1.23 -0.05 1.59
C LYS A 120 -2.26 0.36 0.54
N ILE A 121 -2.30 1.66 0.21
CA ILE A 121 -3.21 2.19 -0.82
C ILE A 121 -2.40 2.71 -2.00
N GLY A 122 -2.72 2.19 -3.18
CA GLY A 122 -2.27 2.70 -4.47
C GLY A 122 -3.31 3.62 -5.09
N ILE A 123 -2.92 4.84 -5.43
CA ILE A 123 -3.75 5.81 -6.15
C ILE A 123 -3.18 6.01 -7.55
N ASN A 124 -4.05 5.87 -8.56
CA ASN A 124 -3.75 6.29 -9.93
C ASN A 124 -4.70 7.44 -10.28
N ALA A 125 -4.14 8.63 -10.51
CA ALA A 125 -4.92 9.85 -10.73
C ALA A 125 -4.36 10.65 -11.91
N LYS A 126 -5.25 11.10 -12.81
CA LYS A 126 -4.92 11.91 -13.98
C LYS A 126 -5.88 13.08 -14.14
N PHE A 127 -5.34 14.23 -14.48
CA PHE A 127 -6.08 15.43 -14.84
C PHE A 127 -5.70 15.81 -16.28
N GLY A 128 -6.53 15.44 -17.24
CA GLY A 128 -6.12 15.49 -18.65
C GLY A 128 -4.89 14.62 -18.90
N ASN A 129 -3.83 15.23 -19.42
CA ASN A 129 -2.55 14.55 -19.65
C ASN A 129 -1.59 14.60 -18.44
N TYR A 130 -1.96 15.31 -17.38
CA TYR A 130 -1.15 15.45 -16.17
C TYR A 130 -1.41 14.27 -15.22
N THR A 131 -0.36 13.52 -14.87
CA THR A 131 -0.42 12.51 -13.82
C THR A 131 -0.19 13.19 -12.47
N LEU A 132 -1.16 13.05 -11.53
CA LEU A 132 -1.07 13.65 -10.21
C LEU A 132 0.05 12.98 -9.41
N LYS A 133 0.81 13.79 -8.69
CA LYS A 133 1.83 13.35 -7.73
C LYS A 133 1.20 13.23 -6.35
N SER A 134 1.85 12.52 -5.44
CA SER A 134 1.40 12.41 -4.04
C SER A 134 1.29 13.76 -3.31
N SER A 135 2.01 14.79 -3.77
CA SER A 135 1.90 16.17 -3.28
C SER A 135 0.64 16.92 -3.75
N ASP A 136 -0.06 16.40 -4.78
CA ASP A 136 -1.23 17.07 -5.37
C ASP A 136 -2.55 16.68 -4.68
N TYR A 137 -2.51 15.71 -3.77
CA TYR A 137 -3.70 15.26 -3.02
C TYR A 137 -3.32 14.69 -1.64
N SER A 138 -4.33 14.50 -0.82
CA SER A 138 -4.25 13.78 0.45
C SER A 138 -5.53 12.99 0.69
N PHE A 139 -5.45 11.92 1.47
CA PHE A 139 -6.57 11.10 1.94
C PHE A 139 -6.22 10.45 3.27
N ALA A 140 -7.23 10.01 4.01
CA ALA A 140 -7.05 9.14 5.16
C ALA A 140 -7.10 7.68 4.68
N ALA A 141 -6.10 6.89 5.08
CA ALA A 141 -6.09 5.45 4.79
C ALA A 141 -7.22 4.75 5.55
N PRO A 142 -7.90 3.77 4.92
CA PRO A 142 -8.89 2.94 5.61
C PRO A 142 -8.19 1.98 6.58
N THR A 143 -8.94 1.47 7.55
CA THR A 143 -8.43 0.54 8.58
C THR A 143 -8.91 -0.89 8.40
N ALA A 144 -9.67 -1.17 7.35
CA ALA A 144 -10.26 -2.48 7.11
C ALA A 144 -10.15 -2.91 5.64
N ALA A 145 -10.14 -4.23 5.43
CA ALA A 145 -10.29 -4.85 4.11
C ALA A 145 -11.73 -4.72 3.58
N GLY A 146 -11.90 -4.98 2.28
CA GLY A 146 -13.17 -4.91 1.58
C GLY A 146 -13.37 -3.61 0.81
N GLU A 147 -14.62 -3.32 0.41
CA GLU A 147 -14.95 -2.10 -0.30
C GLU A 147 -14.95 -0.91 0.66
N GLN A 148 -14.10 0.07 0.37
CA GLN A 148 -13.92 1.30 1.11
C GLN A 148 -14.24 2.51 0.24
N THR A 149 -14.59 3.64 0.84
CA THR A 149 -14.75 4.91 0.14
C THR A 149 -13.72 5.90 0.67
N LEU A 150 -12.80 6.31 -0.19
CA LEU A 150 -11.77 7.29 0.15
C LEU A 150 -12.24 8.69 -0.23
N THR A 151 -12.07 9.65 0.67
CA THR A 151 -12.21 11.08 0.37
C THR A 151 -10.86 11.64 0.00
N ILE A 152 -10.70 12.02 -1.26
CA ILE A 152 -9.47 12.61 -1.81
C ILE A 152 -9.61 14.13 -1.75
N SER A 153 -8.68 14.81 -1.10
CA SER A 153 -8.61 16.28 -0.99
C SER A 153 -7.49 16.81 -1.87
N GLY A 154 -7.77 17.82 -2.69
CA GLY A 154 -6.78 18.46 -3.55
C GLY A 154 -5.80 19.31 -2.76
N ASN A 155 -4.51 19.21 -3.11
CA ASN A 155 -3.39 19.96 -2.57
C ASN A 155 -2.56 20.59 -3.72
N GLY A 156 -1.60 21.45 -3.37
CA GLY A 156 -0.70 22.04 -4.36
C GLY A 156 -1.46 22.78 -5.46
N ASN A 157 -1.43 22.25 -6.67
CA ASN A 157 -2.12 22.78 -7.84
C ASN A 157 -3.63 22.48 -7.91
N PHE A 158 -4.12 21.68 -6.96
CA PHE A 158 -5.51 21.25 -6.90
C PHE A 158 -6.21 21.78 -5.65
N SER A 159 -7.54 21.89 -5.75
CA SER A 159 -8.45 22.26 -4.66
C SER A 159 -9.69 21.38 -4.71
N GLY A 160 -10.56 21.52 -3.69
CA GLY A 160 -11.80 20.75 -3.60
C GLY A 160 -11.59 19.35 -3.07
N LYS A 161 -12.63 18.53 -3.14
CA LYS A 161 -12.66 17.14 -2.69
C LYS A 161 -13.47 16.29 -3.66
N THR A 162 -13.11 15.00 -3.71
CA THR A 162 -13.90 13.98 -4.41
C THR A 162 -13.84 12.67 -3.65
N THR A 163 -14.70 11.72 -3.98
CA THR A 163 -14.68 10.38 -3.39
C THR A 163 -14.37 9.34 -4.46
N VAL A 164 -13.65 8.29 -4.04
CA VAL A 164 -13.35 7.14 -4.90
C VAL A 164 -13.58 5.84 -4.13
N LYS A 165 -14.18 4.85 -4.80
CA LYS A 165 -14.24 3.49 -4.26
C LYS A 165 -12.88 2.83 -4.37
N CYS A 166 -12.49 2.13 -3.29
CA CYS A 166 -11.24 1.40 -3.18
C CYS A 166 -11.55 0.00 -2.64
N ASN A 167 -11.24 -1.03 -3.41
CA ASN A 167 -11.28 -2.39 -2.90
C ASN A 167 -9.93 -2.70 -2.23
N VAL A 168 -9.95 -2.88 -0.89
CA VAL A 168 -8.80 -3.29 -0.10
C VAL A 168 -8.80 -4.81 0.00
N ALA A 169 -7.85 -5.45 -0.68
CA ALA A 169 -7.71 -6.90 -0.65
C ALA A 169 -7.40 -7.38 0.78
N LYS A 170 -7.98 -8.50 1.19
CA LYS A 170 -7.69 -9.14 2.47
C LYS A 170 -6.26 -9.63 2.52
N ALA A 171 -5.65 -9.64 3.72
CA ALA A 171 -4.39 -10.34 3.95
C ALA A 171 -4.61 -11.85 3.86
N ASP A 172 -3.73 -12.57 3.15
CA ASP A 172 -3.82 -14.02 3.04
C ASP A 172 -3.19 -14.68 4.27
N ILE A 173 -4.03 -15.35 5.07
CA ILE A 173 -3.59 -16.01 6.31
C ILE A 173 -2.57 -17.14 6.07
N ALA A 174 -2.49 -17.66 4.84
CA ALA A 174 -1.48 -18.66 4.47
C ALA A 174 -0.03 -18.14 4.63
N ASN A 175 0.16 -16.82 4.63
CA ASN A 175 1.46 -16.18 4.85
C ASN A 175 1.79 -15.96 6.34
N ALA A 176 0.89 -16.30 7.26
CA ALA A 176 1.11 -16.14 8.69
C ALA A 176 2.08 -17.21 9.24
N LYS A 177 2.83 -16.84 10.28
CA LYS A 177 3.53 -17.82 11.11
C LYS A 177 2.50 -18.44 12.06
N SER A 178 2.56 -19.77 12.18
CA SER A 178 1.59 -20.51 12.99
C SER A 178 2.26 -21.58 13.83
N SER A 179 1.65 -21.90 14.96
CA SER A 179 2.01 -23.05 15.78
C SER A 179 0.76 -23.70 16.38
N LEU A 180 0.85 -25.00 16.60
CA LEU A 180 -0.16 -25.83 17.23
C LEU A 180 0.51 -26.53 18.42
N SER A 181 -0.03 -26.38 19.61
CA SER A 181 0.46 -26.97 20.84
C SER A 181 -0.70 -27.47 21.70
N LEU A 182 -0.43 -28.39 22.62
CA LEU A 182 -1.37 -28.75 23.68
C LEU A 182 -1.76 -27.52 24.48
N SER A 183 -3.02 -27.45 24.88
CA SER A 183 -3.46 -26.45 25.85
C SER A 183 -2.84 -26.76 27.22
N THR A 184 -2.65 -25.73 28.02
CA THR A 184 -2.01 -25.87 29.37
C THR A 184 -2.78 -26.76 30.34
N ASP A 185 -4.08 -26.96 30.10
CA ASP A 185 -4.95 -27.86 30.88
C ASP A 185 -4.97 -29.30 30.34
N GLY A 186 -4.25 -29.58 29.25
CA GLY A 186 -4.14 -30.89 28.61
C GLY A 186 -5.42 -31.40 27.95
N LYS A 187 -6.46 -30.54 27.79
CA LYS A 187 -7.78 -30.95 27.28
C LYS A 187 -8.10 -30.48 25.86
N GLY A 188 -7.15 -29.87 25.19
CA GLY A 188 -7.36 -29.36 23.85
C GLY A 188 -6.07 -28.80 23.26
N TYR A 189 -6.22 -28.00 22.20
CA TYR A 189 -5.09 -27.45 21.47
C TYR A 189 -5.15 -25.93 21.48
N THR A 190 -3.98 -25.31 21.57
CA THR A 190 -3.79 -23.88 21.39
C THR A 190 -3.21 -23.65 20.00
N VAL A 191 -3.89 -22.85 19.20
CA VAL A 191 -3.41 -22.36 17.90
C VAL A 191 -2.94 -20.92 18.07
N THR A 192 -1.71 -20.66 17.69
CA THR A 192 -1.14 -19.31 17.70
C THR A 192 -0.86 -18.91 16.27
N ILE A 193 -1.37 -17.75 15.84
CA ILE A 193 -1.19 -17.19 14.50
C ILE A 193 -0.59 -15.80 14.61
N ILE A 194 0.55 -15.57 13.94
CA ILE A 194 1.25 -14.28 13.91
C ILE A 194 1.39 -13.86 12.45
N TYR A 195 0.77 -12.74 12.10
CA TYR A 195 0.84 -12.14 10.77
C TYR A 195 1.61 -10.81 10.86
N ASP A 196 2.72 -10.69 10.13
CA ASP A 196 3.60 -9.49 10.13
C ASP A 196 3.96 -8.99 11.55
N GLY A 197 4.19 -9.93 12.49
CA GLY A 197 4.53 -9.62 13.87
C GLY A 197 3.33 -9.38 14.80
N VAL A 198 2.11 -9.31 14.27
CA VAL A 198 0.89 -9.11 15.06
C VAL A 198 0.24 -10.45 15.39
N LEU A 199 -0.04 -10.66 16.68
CA LEU A 199 -0.78 -11.83 17.15
C LEU A 199 -2.26 -11.69 16.79
N LEU A 200 -2.77 -12.64 15.99
CA LEU A 200 -4.17 -12.65 15.58
C LEU A 200 -5.07 -13.25 16.66
N THR A 201 -6.31 -12.81 16.69
CA THR A 201 -7.33 -13.24 17.66
C THR A 201 -8.33 -14.19 17.00
N GLN A 202 -8.50 -15.38 17.60
CA GLN A 202 -9.51 -16.33 17.17
C GLN A 202 -10.92 -15.71 17.25
N ASP A 203 -11.81 -16.11 16.34
CA ASP A 203 -13.18 -15.63 16.16
C ASP A 203 -13.36 -14.15 15.76
N LYS A 204 -12.26 -13.38 15.76
CA LYS A 204 -12.17 -12.02 15.23
C LYS A 204 -11.41 -11.98 13.88
N ASP A 205 -10.25 -12.59 13.83
CA ASP A 205 -9.34 -12.55 12.70
C ASP A 205 -9.29 -13.88 11.93
N TYR A 206 -9.57 -14.99 12.61
CA TYR A 206 -9.61 -16.33 12.00
C TYR A 206 -10.53 -17.27 12.78
N LYS A 207 -10.93 -18.36 12.14
CA LYS A 207 -11.60 -19.52 12.74
C LYS A 207 -10.69 -20.74 12.65
N VAL A 208 -10.84 -21.66 13.62
CA VAL A 208 -10.09 -22.92 13.68
C VAL A 208 -11.04 -24.09 13.65
N ALA A 209 -10.72 -25.10 12.83
CA ALA A 209 -11.31 -26.43 12.88
C ALA A 209 -10.19 -27.43 13.15
N VAL A 210 -10.23 -28.10 14.31
CA VAL A 210 -9.26 -29.13 14.69
C VAL A 210 -9.82 -30.51 14.37
N THR A 211 -8.98 -31.36 13.79
CA THR A 211 -9.28 -32.76 13.50
C THR A 211 -8.19 -33.63 14.11
N GLU A 212 -8.57 -34.55 14.99
CA GLU A 212 -7.69 -35.55 15.60
C GLU A 212 -7.81 -36.87 14.86
N SER A 213 -6.68 -37.59 14.78
CA SER A 213 -6.60 -38.95 14.26
C SER A 213 -5.64 -39.76 15.12
N ALA A 214 -5.60 -41.08 14.92
CA ALA A 214 -4.66 -41.96 15.62
C ALA A 214 -3.18 -41.58 15.36
N THR A 215 -2.89 -40.92 14.24
CA THR A 215 -1.52 -40.58 13.81
C THR A 215 -1.16 -39.12 14.01
N GLY A 216 -2.08 -38.32 14.54
CA GLY A 216 -1.80 -36.90 14.81
C GLY A 216 -3.03 -36.02 14.77
N VAL A 217 -2.79 -34.74 14.96
CA VAL A 217 -3.80 -33.68 14.92
C VAL A 217 -3.48 -32.71 13.81
N SER A 218 -4.52 -32.21 13.16
CA SER A 218 -4.42 -31.12 12.20
C SER A 218 -5.44 -30.02 12.56
N ALA A 219 -5.06 -28.77 12.30
CA ALA A 219 -5.94 -27.63 12.44
C ALA A 219 -6.01 -26.88 11.11
N VAL A 220 -7.23 -26.66 10.63
CA VAL A 220 -7.50 -25.80 9.49
C VAL A 220 -7.91 -24.43 10.02
N ILE A 221 -7.12 -23.44 9.68
CA ILE A 221 -7.31 -22.03 10.05
C ILE A 221 -7.91 -21.33 8.83
N THR A 222 -9.05 -20.67 9.02
CA THR A 222 -9.73 -19.89 7.97
C THR A 222 -9.73 -18.42 8.35
N GLY A 223 -9.13 -17.55 7.54
CA GLY A 223 -9.11 -16.11 7.75
C GLY A 223 -10.51 -15.50 7.64
N ILE A 224 -10.86 -14.59 8.56
CA ILE A 224 -12.11 -13.83 8.58
C ILE A 224 -11.82 -12.33 8.79
N GLY A 225 -12.84 -11.48 8.65
CA GLY A 225 -12.66 -10.03 8.79
C GLY A 225 -11.70 -9.49 7.73
N ASN A 226 -10.58 -8.95 8.18
CA ASN A 226 -9.52 -8.38 7.35
C ASN A 226 -8.60 -9.45 6.72
N TYR A 227 -8.74 -10.69 7.12
CA TYR A 227 -7.95 -11.82 6.62
C TYR A 227 -8.80 -12.73 5.73
N GLY A 228 -8.16 -13.42 4.81
CA GLY A 228 -8.80 -14.41 3.92
C GLY A 228 -7.87 -15.60 3.73
N GLY A 229 -8.33 -16.56 2.90
CA GLY A 229 -7.59 -17.79 2.64
C GLY A 229 -7.66 -18.78 3.78
N THR A 230 -6.88 -19.87 3.68
CA THR A 230 -6.80 -20.97 4.64
C THR A 230 -5.34 -21.37 4.87
N LEU A 231 -5.04 -21.80 6.08
CA LEU A 231 -3.75 -22.35 6.49
C LEU A 231 -4.02 -23.66 7.23
N THR A 232 -3.34 -24.74 6.84
CA THR A 232 -3.39 -26.02 7.56
C THR A 232 -2.09 -26.25 8.28
N ILE A 233 -2.19 -26.56 9.57
CA ILE A 233 -1.05 -26.92 10.42
C ILE A 233 -1.29 -28.29 11.02
N SER A 234 -0.21 -29.05 11.28
CA SER A 234 -0.26 -30.40 11.84
C SER A 234 0.64 -30.48 13.07
N GLY A 235 0.26 -31.28 14.02
CA GLY A 235 0.97 -31.56 15.22
C GLY A 235 0.74 -33.01 15.70
N ILE A 236 1.32 -33.38 16.82
CA ILE A 236 1.07 -34.67 17.47
C ILE A 236 -0.25 -34.60 18.25
N SER A 237 -0.99 -35.72 18.31
CA SER A 237 -2.20 -35.79 19.11
C SER A 237 -1.87 -35.74 20.62
N ASN A 238 -2.83 -35.30 21.43
CA ASN A 238 -2.73 -35.32 22.90
C ASN A 238 -2.32 -36.70 23.44
N GLU A 239 -2.96 -37.73 22.89
CA GLU A 239 -2.71 -39.09 23.31
C GLU A 239 -1.30 -39.57 23.00
N LEU A 240 -0.80 -39.28 21.78
CA LEU A 240 0.57 -39.64 21.36
C LEU A 240 1.61 -38.91 22.17
N GLU A 241 1.49 -37.58 22.32
CA GLU A 241 2.41 -36.76 23.11
C GLU A 241 2.37 -37.13 24.59
N ALA A 242 1.18 -37.40 25.12
CA ALA A 242 1.01 -37.87 26.49
C ALA A 242 1.67 -39.23 26.72
N PHE A 243 1.58 -40.15 25.75
CA PHE A 243 2.23 -41.46 25.83
C PHE A 243 3.77 -41.35 25.75
N GLU A 244 4.29 -40.49 24.86
CA GLU A 244 5.73 -40.23 24.77
C GLU A 244 6.31 -39.63 26.06
N ASN A 245 5.50 -38.82 26.75
CA ASN A 245 5.84 -38.21 28.04
C ASN A 245 5.46 -39.08 29.26
N ALA A 246 4.87 -40.29 29.04
CA ALA A 246 4.46 -41.15 30.12
C ALA A 246 5.62 -41.52 31.06
N VAL A 247 5.31 -41.63 32.36
CA VAL A 247 6.25 -42.14 33.38
C VAL A 247 6.27 -43.64 33.32
N VAL A 248 7.43 -44.20 33.03
CA VAL A 248 7.66 -45.65 32.98
C VAL A 248 8.46 -46.10 34.22
N THR A 249 7.86 -46.96 35.00
CA THR A 249 8.56 -47.67 36.08
C THR A 249 8.80 -49.12 35.67
N ILE A 250 10.07 -49.55 35.73
CA ILE A 250 10.49 -50.87 35.30
C ILE A 250 11.02 -51.68 36.43
N GLY A 251 10.56 -52.94 36.53
CA GLY A 251 11.01 -53.88 37.54
C GLY A 251 12.34 -54.56 37.21
N LYS A 252 12.97 -55.12 38.20
CA LYS A 252 14.20 -55.93 38.01
C LYS A 252 13.84 -57.33 37.53
N VAL A 253 14.74 -57.90 36.73
CA VAL A 253 14.69 -59.30 36.31
C VAL A 253 15.94 -60.02 36.75
N THR A 254 15.85 -61.35 36.90
CA THR A 254 17.01 -62.20 37.24
C THR A 254 17.30 -63.13 36.08
N TYR A 255 18.57 -63.25 35.73
CA TYR A 255 19.03 -64.13 34.68
C TYR A 255 18.62 -65.60 34.97
N ASN A 256 18.05 -66.25 33.98
CA ASN A 256 17.59 -67.63 34.08
C ASN A 256 17.92 -68.48 32.81
N GLY A 257 18.79 -67.95 31.92
CA GLY A 257 19.17 -68.59 30.69
C GLY A 257 18.23 -68.39 29.47
N THR A 258 17.17 -67.64 29.68
CA THR A 258 16.18 -67.33 28.60
C THR A 258 15.92 -65.83 28.54
N ALA A 259 15.30 -65.37 27.43
CA ALA A 259 14.91 -63.96 27.26
C ALA A 259 13.91 -63.56 28.37
N GLN A 260 14.20 -62.45 29.04
CA GLN A 260 13.41 -61.91 30.15
C GLN A 260 12.65 -60.66 29.77
N LEU A 261 11.38 -60.56 30.18
CA LEU A 261 10.58 -59.34 30.10
C LEU A 261 10.39 -58.79 31.52
N PRO A 262 10.74 -57.56 31.82
CA PRO A 262 10.51 -56.92 33.10
C PRO A 262 9.01 -56.62 33.33
N SER A 263 8.63 -56.51 34.60
CA SER A 263 7.35 -55.85 34.88
C SER A 263 7.46 -54.39 34.59
N VAL A 264 6.45 -53.83 33.93
CA VAL A 264 6.40 -52.41 33.55
C VAL A 264 5.11 -51.79 34.03
N THR A 265 5.20 -50.63 34.63
CA THR A 265 4.07 -49.75 34.94
C THR A 265 4.22 -48.46 34.12
N VAL A 266 3.26 -48.16 33.29
CA VAL A 266 3.21 -46.95 32.48
C VAL A 266 2.11 -46.03 32.98
N LYS A 267 2.43 -44.78 33.29
CA LYS A 267 1.47 -43.78 33.79
C LYS A 267 1.48 -42.51 32.96
N ILE A 268 0.30 -42.03 32.65
CA ILE A 268 0.07 -40.68 32.10
C ILE A 268 -0.67 -39.88 33.18
N GLY A 269 0.02 -38.94 33.82
CA GLY A 269 -0.52 -38.25 35.00
C GLY A 269 -0.87 -39.24 36.11
N SER A 270 -2.13 -39.27 36.55
CA SER A 270 -2.67 -40.20 37.55
C SER A 270 -3.17 -41.54 36.97
N VAL A 271 -3.27 -41.67 35.66
CA VAL A 271 -3.84 -42.83 34.97
C VAL A 271 -2.76 -43.87 34.71
N THR A 272 -2.98 -45.10 35.18
CA THR A 272 -2.12 -46.27 34.90
C THR A 272 -2.65 -46.97 33.66
N LEU A 273 -1.83 -47.11 32.60
CA LEU A 273 -2.15 -47.77 31.36
C LEU A 273 -2.14 -49.29 31.52
N LYS A 274 -3.00 -49.98 30.75
CA LYS A 274 -3.16 -51.43 30.77
C LYS A 274 -2.37 -52.09 29.66
N SER A 275 -1.45 -53.00 30.04
CA SER A 275 -0.73 -53.83 29.08
C SER A 275 -1.70 -54.71 28.26
N GLY A 276 -1.45 -54.83 26.96
CA GLY A 276 -2.31 -55.55 26.00
C GLY A 276 -3.45 -54.72 25.47
N THR A 277 -3.96 -53.70 26.17
CA THR A 277 -5.05 -52.82 25.74
C THR A 277 -4.49 -51.46 25.26
N ASP A 278 -3.72 -50.79 26.13
CA ASP A 278 -3.21 -49.44 25.87
C ASP A 278 -1.79 -49.45 25.31
N TYR A 279 -1.05 -50.50 25.55
CA TYR A 279 0.29 -50.71 25.00
C TYR A 279 0.66 -52.20 24.96
N ILE A 280 1.71 -52.53 24.19
CA ILE A 280 2.42 -53.80 24.22
C ILE A 280 3.87 -53.55 24.66
N LEU A 281 4.41 -54.55 25.37
CA LEU A 281 5.80 -54.56 25.82
C LEU A 281 6.60 -55.58 25.02
N SER A 282 7.73 -55.17 24.50
CA SER A 282 8.77 -56.01 23.94
C SER A 282 10.14 -55.62 24.52
N ALA A 283 11.15 -56.48 24.34
CA ALA A 283 12.48 -56.13 24.76
C ALA A 283 13.50 -56.79 23.84
N TYR A 284 14.71 -56.24 23.78
CA TYR A 284 15.83 -56.79 23.07
C TYR A 284 17.10 -56.71 23.93
N ASP A 285 18.12 -57.51 23.61
CA ASP A 285 19.33 -57.68 24.42
C ASP A 285 19.05 -58.22 25.83
N ASN A 286 17.95 -58.95 25.99
CA ASN A 286 17.37 -59.33 27.28
C ASN A 286 17.59 -60.82 27.63
N THR A 287 18.56 -61.52 27.01
CA THR A 287 18.85 -62.91 27.30
C THR A 287 20.04 -63.07 28.26
N ASN A 288 21.03 -62.21 28.18
CA ASN A 288 22.23 -62.23 28.99
C ASN A 288 22.19 -61.22 30.14
N ALA A 289 22.94 -61.49 31.22
CA ALA A 289 23.09 -60.50 32.27
C ALA A 289 23.77 -59.23 31.73
N GLY A 290 23.22 -58.07 32.05
CA GLY A 290 23.68 -56.80 31.54
C GLY A 290 22.55 -55.78 31.42
N THR A 291 22.66 -54.86 30.48
CA THR A 291 21.62 -53.85 30.21
C THR A 291 20.84 -54.26 28.98
N ALA A 292 19.53 -54.37 29.13
CA ALA A 292 18.59 -54.66 28.06
C ALA A 292 17.66 -53.45 27.85
N THR A 293 17.01 -53.37 26.68
CA THR A 293 16.07 -52.30 26.32
C THR A 293 14.63 -52.86 26.26
N ALA A 294 13.75 -52.29 27.06
CA ALA A 294 12.31 -52.46 26.95
C ALA A 294 11.72 -51.45 25.99
N VAL A 295 10.86 -51.90 25.10
CA VAL A 295 10.13 -51.09 24.12
C VAL A 295 8.64 -51.17 24.45
N ILE A 296 8.05 -50.04 24.77
CA ILE A 296 6.62 -49.88 25.05
C ILE A 296 5.98 -49.25 23.83
N THR A 297 5.21 -50.02 23.07
CA THR A 297 4.51 -49.58 21.86
C THR A 297 3.05 -49.32 22.16
N GLY A 298 2.57 -48.12 21.86
CA GLY A 298 1.18 -47.74 22.08
C GLY A 298 0.19 -48.55 21.26
N LYS A 299 -1.02 -48.77 21.81
CA LYS A 299 -2.17 -49.41 21.17
C LYS A 299 -3.42 -48.57 21.34
N GLY A 300 -4.41 -48.83 20.46
CA GLY A 300 -5.69 -48.11 20.52
C GLY A 300 -5.48 -46.61 20.30
N LYS A 301 -5.88 -45.78 21.21
CA LYS A 301 -5.72 -44.31 21.08
C LYS A 301 -4.27 -43.85 21.17
N TYR A 302 -3.34 -44.70 21.53
CA TYR A 302 -1.88 -44.43 21.59
C TYR A 302 -1.14 -45.08 20.41
N GLU A 303 -1.84 -45.61 19.42
CA GLU A 303 -1.24 -46.27 18.26
C GLU A 303 -0.31 -45.30 17.50
N GLY A 304 0.90 -45.76 17.19
CA GLY A 304 1.95 -44.95 16.56
C GLY A 304 2.96 -44.33 17.53
N ALA A 305 2.65 -44.32 18.86
CA ALA A 305 3.61 -43.85 19.85
C ALA A 305 4.51 -45.01 20.34
N GLU A 306 5.78 -44.71 20.64
CA GLU A 306 6.74 -45.66 21.17
C GLU A 306 7.61 -45.02 22.26
N LYS A 307 7.87 -45.74 23.34
CA LYS A 307 8.79 -45.33 24.38
C LYS A 307 9.80 -46.43 24.72
N LYS A 308 11.08 -46.08 24.76
CA LYS A 308 12.16 -46.98 25.08
C LYS A 308 12.72 -46.67 26.46
N THR A 309 13.04 -47.71 27.26
CA THR A 309 13.66 -47.58 28.54
C THR A 309 14.61 -48.78 28.80
N GLN A 310 15.61 -48.60 29.67
CA GLN A 310 16.58 -49.62 29.93
C GLN A 310 16.29 -50.32 31.27
N PHE A 311 16.66 -51.60 31.37
CA PHE A 311 16.57 -52.39 32.58
C PHE A 311 17.79 -53.32 32.70
N LYS A 312 18.02 -53.82 33.93
CA LYS A 312 19.13 -54.74 34.25
C LYS A 312 18.59 -55.95 34.98
#